data_26cf6d0ce3213b39b2de8f1cadfcb878
#
_entry.id   26cf6d0ce3213b39b2de8f1cadfcb878
#
_cell.length_a   1.000
_cell.length_b   1.000
_cell.length_c   1.000
_cell.angle_alpha   90.00
_cell.angle_beta   90.00
_cell.angle_gamma   90.00
#
_symmetry.space_group_name_H-M   'P 1'
#
loop_
_entity.id
_entity.type
_entity.pdbx_description
1 polymer ?
#
loop_
_entity_poly.entity_id
_entity_poly.type
_entity_poly.pdbx_seq_one_letter_code
_entity_poly.pdbx_strand_id
1 'polypeptide(L)'
;MKTSEVKFFEAVKLFNEDFYWDAIEAFQDSLSDGLEDRYVDDCFLNIAVCYMSLKLFNEAEVYFLRAIDAGSTSGDQIDFEGPIFGKTSDRAYLGLARIALVKKEFADATNILEKLKGTESYIEINGEKISMYDICNEEVTRVKDILSK
;
A
#
# COMPACT_ATOMS: atom_id res chain seq x y z
N MET A 1 8.58 -11.92 22.45
CA MET A 1 7.80 -11.16 21.46
C MET A 1 6.48 -10.72 22.12
N LYS A 2 6.11 -9.46 21.93
CA LYS A 2 4.87 -8.92 22.50
C LYS A 2 3.65 -9.52 21.80
N THR A 3 2.52 -9.59 22.52
CA THR A 3 1.26 -10.12 21.98
C THR A 3 0.83 -9.38 20.71
N SER A 4 0.99 -8.04 20.68
CA SER A 4 0.66 -7.23 19.50
C SER A 4 1.49 -7.61 18.29
N GLU A 5 2.78 -7.92 18.46
CA GLU A 5 3.66 -8.35 17.39
C GLU A 5 3.28 -9.75 16.88
N VAL A 6 2.95 -10.66 17.78
CA VAL A 6 2.50 -12.01 17.38
C VAL A 6 1.25 -11.90 16.52
N LYS A 7 0.28 -11.07 16.92
CA LYS A 7 -0.95 -10.85 16.15
C LYS A 7 -0.65 -10.22 14.79
N PHE A 8 0.30 -9.28 14.74
CA PHE A 8 0.72 -8.66 13.48
C PHE A 8 1.28 -9.69 12.51
N PHE A 9 2.19 -10.56 12.95
CA PHE A 9 2.78 -11.58 12.10
C PHE A 9 1.79 -12.66 11.69
N GLU A 10 0.84 -13.01 12.57
CA GLU A 10 -0.28 -13.89 12.20
C GLU A 10 -1.15 -13.26 11.12
N ALA A 11 -1.41 -11.96 11.23
CA ALA A 11 -2.16 -11.23 10.22
C ALA A 11 -1.44 -11.24 8.87
N VAL A 12 -0.12 -11.04 8.86
CA VAL A 12 0.68 -11.13 7.63
C VAL A 12 0.55 -12.51 6.98
N LYS A 13 0.57 -13.57 7.79
CA LYS A 13 0.38 -14.93 7.31
C LYS A 13 -0.99 -15.12 6.66
N LEU A 14 -2.04 -14.64 7.32
CA LEU A 14 -3.40 -14.68 6.77
C LEU A 14 -3.51 -13.90 5.46
N PHE A 15 -2.89 -12.74 5.42
CA PHE A 15 -2.80 -11.93 4.19
C PHE A 15 -2.15 -12.71 3.06
N ASN A 16 -1.03 -13.36 3.31
CA ASN A 16 -0.30 -14.13 2.30
C ASN A 16 -1.08 -15.37 1.83
N GLU A 17 -2.02 -15.86 2.63
CA GLU A 17 -2.90 -16.97 2.30
C GLU A 17 -4.24 -16.50 1.69
N ASP A 18 -4.37 -15.21 1.40
CA ASP A 18 -5.55 -14.57 0.81
C ASP A 18 -6.80 -14.57 1.72
N PHE A 19 -6.63 -14.76 3.02
CA PHE A 19 -7.71 -14.64 4.00
C PHE A 19 -7.85 -13.18 4.43
N TYR A 20 -8.35 -12.33 3.52
CA TYR A 20 -8.31 -10.88 3.69
C TYR A 20 -9.15 -10.37 4.86
N TRP A 21 -10.38 -10.88 5.06
CA TRP A 21 -11.21 -10.46 6.20
C TRP A 21 -10.58 -10.84 7.53
N ASP A 22 -10.07 -12.06 7.64
CA ASP A 22 -9.38 -12.52 8.85
C ASP A 22 -8.10 -11.73 9.10
N ALA A 23 -7.37 -11.41 8.03
CA ALA A 23 -6.16 -10.60 8.13
C ALA A 23 -6.48 -9.19 8.64
N ILE A 24 -7.52 -8.54 8.11
CA ILE A 24 -7.94 -7.21 8.57
C ILE A 24 -8.24 -7.24 10.06
N GLU A 25 -9.02 -8.20 10.52
CA GLU A 25 -9.37 -8.34 11.93
C GLU A 25 -8.13 -8.51 12.80
N ALA A 26 -7.20 -9.37 12.38
CA ALA A 26 -5.96 -9.63 13.12
C ALA A 26 -5.05 -8.39 13.15
N PHE A 27 -4.94 -7.65 12.03
CA PHE A 27 -4.20 -6.38 12.00
C PHE A 27 -4.82 -5.35 12.95
N GLN A 28 -6.13 -5.22 12.94
CA GLN A 28 -6.84 -4.29 13.83
C GLN A 28 -6.65 -4.67 15.30
N ASP A 29 -6.68 -5.96 15.61
CA ASP A 29 -6.42 -6.45 16.97
C ASP A 29 -4.99 -6.13 17.42
N SER A 30 -4.00 -6.25 16.51
CA SER A 30 -2.62 -5.92 16.85
C SER A 30 -2.47 -4.43 17.16
N LEU A 31 -3.16 -3.56 16.43
CA LEU A 31 -3.18 -2.12 16.70
C LEU A 31 -3.82 -1.81 18.04
N SER A 32 -4.95 -2.46 18.36
CA SER A 32 -5.65 -2.28 19.63
C SER A 32 -4.81 -2.73 20.82
N ASP A 33 -3.95 -3.72 20.63
CA ASP A 33 -3.06 -4.24 21.67
C ASP A 33 -1.78 -3.42 21.84
N GLY A 34 -1.64 -2.30 21.14
CA GLY A 34 -0.49 -1.41 21.28
C GLY A 34 0.71 -1.82 20.43
N LEU A 35 0.49 -2.12 19.16
CA LEU A 35 1.55 -2.43 18.22
C LEU A 35 2.60 -1.31 18.22
N GLU A 36 3.89 -1.68 18.22
CA GLU A 36 4.98 -0.70 18.21
C GLU A 36 4.95 0.16 16.95
N ASP A 37 5.34 1.44 17.11
CA ASP A 37 5.29 2.44 16.04
C ASP A 37 5.99 1.99 14.76
N ARG A 38 7.09 1.24 14.88
CA ARG A 38 7.84 0.76 13.72
C ARG A 38 7.05 -0.18 12.81
N TYR A 39 5.94 -0.75 13.28
CA TYR A 39 5.09 -1.64 12.49
C TYR A 39 3.79 -0.99 12.06
N VAL A 40 3.44 0.18 12.62
CA VAL A 40 2.10 0.76 12.46
C VAL A 40 1.83 1.16 11.02
N ASP A 41 2.78 1.80 10.34
CA ASP A 41 2.62 2.23 8.94
C ASP A 41 2.43 1.01 8.02
N ASP A 42 3.22 -0.04 8.23
CA ASP A 42 3.10 -1.26 7.45
C ASP A 42 1.77 -1.99 7.73
N CYS A 43 1.33 -1.97 9.00
CA CYS A 43 0.04 -2.54 9.38
C CYS A 43 -1.11 -1.84 8.63
N PHE A 44 -1.13 -0.51 8.61
CA PHE A 44 -2.15 0.24 7.86
C PHE A 44 -2.08 -0.05 6.37
N LEU A 45 -0.86 -0.13 5.81
CA LEU A 45 -0.70 -0.46 4.40
C LEU A 45 -1.30 -1.83 4.07
N ASN A 46 -1.02 -2.82 4.89
CA ASN A 46 -1.53 -4.18 4.66
C ASN A 46 -3.06 -4.25 4.79
N ILE A 47 -3.65 -3.53 5.73
CA ILE A 47 -5.12 -3.42 5.83
C ILE A 47 -5.68 -2.81 4.55
N ALA A 48 -5.06 -1.73 4.06
CA ALA A 48 -5.49 -1.08 2.82
C ALA A 48 -5.45 -2.04 1.63
N VAL A 49 -4.37 -2.82 1.51
CA VAL A 49 -4.23 -3.80 0.43
C VAL A 49 -5.29 -4.91 0.54
N CYS A 50 -5.61 -5.34 1.76
CA CYS A 50 -6.71 -6.29 1.98
C CYS A 50 -8.03 -5.72 1.45
N TYR A 51 -8.37 -4.48 1.81
CA TYR A 51 -9.58 -3.84 1.31
C TYR A 51 -9.58 -3.69 -0.21
N MET A 52 -8.42 -3.35 -0.80
CA MET A 52 -8.27 -3.31 -2.26
C MET A 52 -8.60 -4.66 -2.91
N SER A 53 -8.08 -5.73 -2.34
CA SER A 53 -8.31 -7.10 -2.83
C SER A 53 -9.78 -7.48 -2.73
N LEU A 54 -10.49 -6.94 -1.75
CA LEU A 54 -11.93 -7.12 -1.58
C LEU A 54 -12.76 -6.13 -2.41
N LYS A 55 -12.10 -5.24 -3.16
CA LYS A 55 -12.72 -4.18 -3.97
C LYS A 55 -13.52 -3.16 -3.14
N LEU A 56 -13.12 -2.99 -1.88
CA LEU A 56 -13.68 -1.99 -0.98
C LEU A 56 -12.78 -0.75 -1.02
N PHE A 57 -12.89 0.00 -2.09
CA PHE A 57 -11.94 1.07 -2.43
C PHE A 57 -12.00 2.27 -1.48
N ASN A 58 -13.17 2.61 -0.97
CA ASN A 58 -13.30 3.72 -0.02
C ASN A 58 -12.59 3.41 1.30
N GLU A 59 -12.76 2.20 1.80
CA GLU A 59 -12.09 1.73 3.01
C GLU A 59 -10.58 1.64 2.78
N ALA A 60 -10.16 1.13 1.62
CA ALA A 60 -8.75 1.05 1.25
C ALA A 60 -8.10 2.44 1.24
N GLU A 61 -8.77 3.42 0.66
CA GLU A 61 -8.29 4.81 0.61
C GLU A 61 -7.99 5.36 2.00
N VAL A 62 -8.90 5.16 2.95
CA VAL A 62 -8.72 5.61 4.34
C VAL A 62 -7.44 5.04 4.93
N TYR A 63 -7.20 3.74 4.75
CA TYR A 63 -6.03 3.08 5.35
C TYR A 63 -4.72 3.39 4.61
N PHE A 64 -4.75 3.62 3.29
CA PHE A 64 -3.58 4.15 2.60
C PHE A 64 -3.17 5.52 3.13
N LEU A 65 -4.15 6.41 3.36
CA LEU A 65 -3.88 7.73 3.94
C LEU A 65 -3.33 7.61 5.36
N ARG A 66 -3.85 6.69 6.16
CA ARG A 66 -3.32 6.42 7.51
C ARG A 66 -1.89 5.90 7.46
N ALA A 67 -1.57 5.06 6.48
CA ALA A 67 -0.21 4.54 6.31
C ALA A 67 0.78 5.66 6.00
N ILE A 68 0.40 6.60 5.13
CA ILE A 68 1.23 7.77 4.80
C ILE A 68 1.43 8.64 6.04
N ASP A 69 0.37 8.93 6.77
CA ASP A 69 0.44 9.75 7.98
C ASP A 69 1.31 9.11 9.06
N ALA A 70 1.17 7.82 9.29
CA ALA A 70 1.99 7.09 10.26
C ALA A 70 3.46 7.09 9.85
N GLY A 71 3.77 6.93 8.56
CA GLY A 71 5.13 7.01 8.05
C GLY A 71 5.76 8.37 8.26
N SER A 72 5.00 9.45 8.07
CA SER A 72 5.52 10.81 8.27
C SER A 72 5.80 11.12 9.74
N THR A 73 5.12 10.44 10.68
CA THR A 73 5.28 10.66 12.12
C THR A 73 6.42 9.81 12.71
N SER A 74 6.48 8.52 12.35
CA SER A 74 7.42 7.56 12.96
C SER A 74 8.63 7.25 12.08
N GLY A 75 8.73 7.86 10.91
CA GLY A 75 9.72 7.54 9.89
C GLY A 75 9.28 6.37 9.03
N ASP A 76 9.25 6.59 7.71
CA ASP A 76 8.85 5.56 6.75
C ASP A 76 9.72 4.31 6.88
N GLN A 77 9.09 3.16 6.97
CA GLN A 77 9.79 1.89 6.93
C GLN A 77 10.13 1.52 5.49
N ILE A 78 11.28 0.90 5.31
CA ILE A 78 11.69 0.36 4.02
C ILE A 78 11.47 -1.15 4.07
N ASP A 79 10.63 -1.64 3.16
CA ASP A 79 10.35 -3.06 3.06
C ASP A 79 11.33 -3.70 2.08
N PHE A 80 12.02 -4.73 2.54
CA PHE A 80 12.98 -5.49 1.74
C PHE A 80 12.49 -6.89 1.40
N GLU A 81 11.29 -7.25 1.83
CA GLU A 81 10.75 -8.59 1.61
C GLU A 81 10.04 -8.68 0.26
N GLY A 82 10.24 -9.81 -0.39
CA GLY A 82 9.60 -10.08 -1.66
C GLY A 82 10.11 -9.21 -2.80
N PRO A 83 9.31 -9.05 -3.85
CA PRO A 83 9.72 -8.29 -5.05
C PRO A 83 9.61 -6.78 -4.91
N ILE A 84 9.05 -6.29 -3.79
CA ILE A 84 8.81 -4.87 -3.58
C ILE A 84 9.85 -4.30 -2.63
N PHE A 85 10.54 -3.25 -3.07
CA PHE A 85 11.49 -2.52 -2.26
C PHE A 85 11.05 -1.06 -2.20
N GLY A 86 10.84 -0.53 -1.00
CA GLY A 86 10.52 0.88 -0.91
C GLY A 86 9.86 1.28 0.39
N LYS A 87 9.66 2.58 0.49
CA LYS A 87 8.98 3.17 1.65
C LYS A 87 7.50 2.82 1.62
N THR A 88 6.94 2.67 2.81
CA THR A 88 5.51 2.43 2.99
C THR A 88 4.67 3.52 2.34
N SER A 89 5.05 4.79 2.48
CA SER A 89 4.33 5.91 1.87
C SER A 89 4.30 5.82 0.34
N ASP A 90 5.40 5.41 -0.30
CA ASP A 90 5.44 5.25 -1.76
C ASP A 90 4.49 4.14 -2.22
N ARG A 91 4.47 3.03 -1.50
CA ARG A 91 3.55 1.92 -1.78
C ARG A 91 2.10 2.35 -1.59
N ALA A 92 1.83 3.17 -0.57
CA ALA A 92 0.50 3.70 -0.32
C ALA A 92 0.06 4.68 -1.42
N TYR A 93 0.95 5.54 -1.90
CA TYR A 93 0.65 6.41 -3.02
C TYR A 93 0.33 5.62 -4.29
N LEU A 94 1.06 4.55 -4.57
CA LEU A 94 0.74 3.69 -5.71
C LEU A 94 -0.67 3.10 -5.57
N GLY A 95 -1.04 2.65 -4.37
CA GLY A 95 -2.39 2.16 -4.09
C GLY A 95 -3.46 3.23 -4.31
N LEU A 96 -3.22 4.46 -3.82
CA LEU A 96 -4.14 5.57 -4.01
C LEU A 96 -4.31 5.94 -5.49
N ALA A 97 -3.22 5.91 -6.26
CA ALA A 97 -3.29 6.18 -7.70
C ALA A 97 -4.16 5.13 -8.41
N ARG A 98 -4.00 3.88 -8.04
CA ARG A 98 -4.82 2.79 -8.59
C ARG A 98 -6.30 2.94 -8.24
N ILE A 99 -6.61 3.36 -7.02
CA ILE A 99 -8.00 3.66 -6.62
C ILE A 99 -8.55 4.82 -7.46
N ALA A 100 -7.78 5.89 -7.63
CA ALA A 100 -8.19 7.03 -8.44
C ALA A 100 -8.49 6.60 -9.88
N LEU A 101 -7.68 5.71 -10.46
CA LEU A 101 -7.91 5.17 -11.80
C LEU A 101 -9.22 4.37 -11.87
N VAL A 102 -9.50 3.54 -10.87
CA VAL A 102 -10.76 2.78 -10.80
C VAL A 102 -11.96 3.72 -10.75
N LYS A 103 -11.85 4.81 -10.00
CA LYS A 103 -12.89 5.83 -9.86
C LYS A 103 -12.94 6.82 -11.03
N LYS A 104 -12.03 6.71 -11.99
CA LYS A 104 -11.88 7.61 -13.14
C LYS A 104 -11.56 9.07 -12.72
N GLU A 105 -10.87 9.22 -11.59
CA GLU A 105 -10.42 10.51 -11.07
C GLU A 105 -8.98 10.78 -11.57
N PHE A 106 -8.84 11.07 -12.87
CA PHE A 106 -7.54 11.13 -13.54
C PHE A 106 -6.67 12.30 -13.06
N ALA A 107 -7.26 13.43 -12.70
CA ALA A 107 -6.49 14.54 -12.15
C ALA A 107 -5.83 14.13 -10.83
N ASP A 108 -6.56 13.41 -9.97
CA ASP A 108 -6.01 12.91 -8.71
C ASP A 108 -4.92 11.88 -8.95
N ALA A 109 -5.13 10.96 -9.89
CA ALA A 109 -4.12 9.96 -10.25
C ALA A 109 -2.83 10.64 -10.73
N THR A 110 -2.93 11.69 -11.55
CA THR A 110 -1.78 12.44 -12.04
C THR A 110 -1.08 13.18 -10.92
N ASN A 111 -1.82 13.77 -9.99
CA ASN A 111 -1.23 14.45 -8.83
C ASN A 111 -0.47 13.47 -7.94
N ILE A 112 -1.01 12.27 -7.74
CA ILE A 112 -0.35 11.22 -6.96
C ILE A 112 0.91 10.74 -7.67
N LEU A 113 0.85 10.58 -8.99
CA LEU A 113 2.01 10.20 -9.79
C LEU A 113 3.19 11.16 -9.55
N GLU A 114 2.92 12.47 -9.47
CA GLU A 114 3.97 13.45 -9.20
C GLU A 114 4.64 13.24 -7.84
N LYS A 115 3.93 12.72 -6.85
CA LYS A 115 4.50 12.41 -5.53
C LYS A 115 5.46 11.22 -5.58
N LEU A 116 5.37 10.36 -6.57
CA LEU A 116 6.29 9.22 -6.77
C LEU A 116 7.51 9.60 -7.60
N LYS A 117 7.51 10.77 -8.20
CA LYS A 117 8.62 11.23 -9.05
C LYS A 117 9.90 11.39 -8.23
N GLY A 118 10.96 10.75 -8.69
CA GLY A 118 12.25 10.79 -7.99
C GLY A 118 12.39 9.82 -6.83
N THR A 119 11.36 9.01 -6.53
CA THR A 119 11.48 7.98 -5.49
C THR A 119 12.43 6.86 -5.93
N GLU A 120 13.09 6.24 -4.95
CA GLU A 120 13.97 5.09 -5.17
C GLU A 120 13.23 3.75 -5.04
N SER A 121 11.95 3.78 -4.67
CA SER A 121 11.15 2.58 -4.49
C SER A 121 10.90 1.89 -5.83
N TYR A 122 10.98 0.55 -5.84
CA TYR A 122 10.83 -0.24 -7.06
C TYR A 122 10.14 -1.58 -6.78
N ILE A 123 9.67 -2.19 -7.87
CA ILE A 123 9.19 -3.57 -7.87
C ILE A 123 10.09 -4.37 -8.80
N GLU A 124 10.51 -5.55 -8.37
CA GLU A 124 11.34 -6.43 -9.19
C GLU A 124 10.43 -7.42 -9.94
N ILE A 125 10.49 -7.37 -11.27
CA ILE A 125 9.70 -8.23 -12.15
C ILE A 125 10.66 -8.90 -13.13
N ASN A 126 10.70 -10.24 -13.10
CA ASN A 126 11.60 -11.03 -13.99
C ASN A 126 13.06 -10.59 -13.91
N GLY A 127 13.53 -10.24 -12.71
CA GLY A 127 14.90 -9.79 -12.48
C GLY A 127 15.15 -8.33 -12.80
N GLU A 128 14.17 -7.60 -13.32
CA GLU A 128 14.29 -6.16 -13.58
C GLU A 128 13.68 -5.34 -12.44
N LYS A 129 14.38 -4.28 -12.07
CA LYS A 129 13.90 -3.32 -11.08
C LYS A 129 13.16 -2.20 -11.81
N ILE A 130 11.86 -2.11 -11.60
CA ILE A 130 11.02 -1.10 -12.23
C ILE A 130 10.57 -0.13 -11.14
N SER A 131 10.87 1.17 -11.30
CA SER A 131 10.50 2.16 -10.30
C SER A 131 8.99 2.23 -10.13
N MET A 132 8.54 2.55 -8.91
CA MET A 132 7.11 2.73 -8.66
C MET A 132 6.54 3.88 -9.48
N TYR A 133 7.35 4.92 -9.73
CA TYR A 133 6.95 6.00 -10.63
C TYR A 133 6.64 5.47 -12.03
N ASP A 134 7.53 4.66 -12.60
CA ASP A 134 7.35 4.14 -13.96
C ASP A 134 6.13 3.21 -14.05
N ILE A 135 5.91 2.38 -13.04
CA ILE A 135 4.72 1.51 -12.98
C ILE A 135 3.46 2.35 -12.94
N CYS A 136 3.40 3.34 -12.07
CA CYS A 136 2.25 4.21 -11.93
C CYS A 136 2.01 5.01 -13.21
N ASN A 137 3.06 5.57 -13.79
CA ASN A 137 2.98 6.34 -15.03
C ASN A 137 2.43 5.50 -16.19
N GLU A 138 2.90 4.27 -16.32
CA GLU A 138 2.40 3.35 -17.35
C GLU A 138 0.91 3.04 -17.15
N GLU A 139 0.50 2.77 -15.92
CA GLU A 139 -0.90 2.48 -15.61
C GLU A 139 -1.81 3.67 -15.90
N VAL A 140 -1.40 4.88 -15.48
CA VAL A 140 -2.16 6.11 -15.74
C VAL A 140 -2.28 6.36 -17.24
N THR A 141 -1.19 6.26 -17.98
CA THR A 141 -1.16 6.48 -19.41
C THR A 141 -2.05 5.49 -20.15
N ARG A 142 -1.95 4.20 -19.79
CA ARG A 142 -2.73 3.14 -20.44
C ARG A 142 -4.22 3.33 -20.24
N VAL A 143 -4.65 3.65 -19.01
CA VAL A 143 -6.08 3.84 -18.72
C VAL A 143 -6.61 5.07 -19.46
N LYS A 144 -5.86 6.19 -19.48
CA LYS A 144 -6.23 7.39 -20.24
C LYS A 144 -6.38 7.08 -21.73
N ASP A 145 -5.45 6.32 -22.31
CA ASP A 145 -5.49 5.96 -23.73
C ASP A 145 -6.71 5.10 -24.06
N ILE A 146 -7.02 4.12 -23.22
CA ILE A 146 -8.19 3.26 -23.42
C ILE A 146 -9.48 4.07 -23.40
N LEU A 147 -9.60 5.03 -22.47
CA LEU A 147 -10.82 5.80 -22.30
C LEU A 147 -10.98 6.96 -23.30
N SER A 148 -9.89 7.33 -24.00
CA SER A 148 -9.93 8.38 -25.01
C SER A 148 -10.35 7.88 -26.41
N LYS A 149 -10.49 6.58 -26.57
CA LYS A 149 -10.87 5.94 -27.84
C LYS A 149 -12.38 5.81 -28.01
#